data_d1a10965f28d46e6fb5c1a6e0fd8d923
#
_entry.id   d1a10965f28d46e6fb5c1a6e0fd8d923
#
_cell.length_a   1.000
_cell.length_b   1.000
_cell.length_c   1.000
_cell.angle_alpha   90.00
_cell.angle_beta   90.00
_cell.angle_gamma   90.00
#
_symmetry.space_group_name_H-M   'P 1'
#
loop_
_entity.id
_entity.type
_entity.pdbx_description
1 polymer ?
#
loop_
_entity_poly.entity_id
_entity_poly.type
_entity_poly.pdbx_seq_one_letter_code
_entity_poly.pdbx_strand_id
1 'polypeptide(L)'
;MSPTRIDLVTTPTPLENGGALPSGARLWVKRDDLTGLGAGGNKGRKLEFLCGEAQDARADCLVTVGAAQSNHCRMTAAAGAKLGLETHLVLSGDEPEILEGNQLLSQ
;
A
#
# COMPACT_ATOMS: atom_id res chain seq x y z
N MET A 1 -8.91 7.61 22.57
CA MET A 1 -9.72 6.92 21.53
C MET A 1 -8.82 6.15 20.59
N SER A 2 -9.20 4.91 20.28
CA SER A 2 -8.49 4.15 19.27
C SER A 2 -8.83 4.68 17.88
N PRO A 3 -7.86 4.76 16.95
CA PRO A 3 -8.14 5.14 15.57
C PRO A 3 -9.03 4.10 14.89
N THR A 4 -9.89 4.55 13.98
CA THR A 4 -10.72 3.66 13.17
C THR A 4 -9.87 2.90 12.17
N ARG A 5 -10.06 1.59 12.13
CA ARG A 5 -9.41 0.70 11.18
C ARG A 5 -10.46 0.03 10.32
N ILE A 6 -10.24 0.02 9.00
CA ILE A 6 -11.10 -0.70 8.06
C ILE A 6 -10.34 -1.86 7.44
N ASP A 7 -11.06 -2.88 6.97
CA ASP A 7 -10.44 -4.07 6.38
C ASP A 7 -10.11 -3.82 4.91
N LEU A 8 -8.82 -3.69 4.61
CA LEU A 8 -8.32 -3.55 3.24
C LEU A 8 -7.40 -4.69 2.83
N VAL A 9 -6.71 -5.30 3.78
CA VAL A 9 -5.65 -6.28 3.51
C VAL A 9 -5.95 -7.61 4.21
N THR A 10 -5.30 -8.65 3.71
CA THR A 10 -5.35 -9.97 4.32
C THR A 10 -4.30 -10.07 5.42
N THR A 11 -4.72 -10.31 6.65
CA THR A 11 -3.86 -10.50 7.81
C THR A 11 -4.39 -11.65 8.66
N PRO A 12 -3.51 -12.30 9.47
CA PRO A 12 -2.08 -12.07 9.59
C PRO A 12 -1.32 -12.56 8.34
N THR A 13 -0.19 -11.89 8.05
CA THR A 13 0.72 -12.36 7.01
C THR A 13 1.75 -13.32 7.62
N PRO A 14 2.26 -14.30 6.83
CA PRO A 14 3.24 -15.24 7.35
C PRO A 14 4.54 -14.58 7.82
N LEU A 15 5.16 -15.16 8.83
CA LEU A 15 6.53 -14.90 9.23
C LEU A 15 7.34 -16.14 8.87
N GLU A 16 8.19 -16.03 7.86
CA GLU A 16 8.93 -17.16 7.31
C GLU A 16 10.40 -17.14 7.72
N ASN A 17 10.96 -18.33 7.97
CA ASN A 17 12.39 -18.47 8.21
C ASN A 17 13.12 -18.44 6.87
N GLY A 18 13.95 -17.43 6.65
CA GLY A 18 14.78 -17.27 5.45
C GLY A 18 16.15 -17.92 5.54
N GLY A 19 16.45 -18.61 6.62
CA GLY A 19 17.73 -19.29 6.81
C GLY A 19 18.78 -18.44 7.52
N ALA A 20 20.03 -18.90 7.49
CA ALA A 20 21.15 -18.21 8.12
C ALA A 20 21.91 -17.37 7.11
N LEU A 21 22.33 -16.18 7.53
CA LEU A 21 23.24 -15.32 6.76
C LEU A 21 24.70 -15.79 6.98
N PRO A 22 25.64 -15.39 6.10
CA PRO A 22 27.06 -15.71 6.29
C PRO A 22 27.63 -15.27 7.64
N SER A 23 27.07 -14.22 8.24
CA SER A 23 27.45 -13.72 9.57
C SER A 23 27.00 -14.63 10.71
N GLY A 24 26.14 -15.63 10.45
CA GLY A 24 25.51 -16.47 11.45
C GLY A 24 24.16 -15.93 11.95
N ALA A 25 23.77 -14.74 11.57
CA ALA A 25 22.46 -14.20 11.90
C ALA A 25 21.34 -14.95 11.16
N ARG A 26 20.19 -15.10 11.80
CA ARG A 26 19.01 -15.68 11.14
C ARG A 26 18.21 -14.60 10.45
N LEU A 27 17.75 -14.91 9.24
CA LEU A 27 16.85 -14.04 8.47
C LEU A 27 15.41 -14.51 8.68
N TRP A 28 14.55 -13.58 9.09
CA TRP A 28 13.10 -13.79 9.14
C TRP A 28 12.43 -12.83 8.17
N VAL A 29 11.45 -13.35 7.44
CA VAL A 29 10.75 -12.55 6.41
C VAL A 29 9.29 -12.43 6.81
N LYS A 30 8.86 -11.20 7.10
CA LYS A 30 7.44 -10.89 7.29
C LYS A 30 6.83 -10.64 5.90
N ARG A 31 5.95 -11.53 5.48
CA ARG A 31 5.44 -11.59 4.11
C ARG A 31 4.32 -10.57 3.86
N ASP A 32 4.61 -9.28 4.01
CA ASP A 32 3.63 -8.24 3.73
C ASP A 32 3.41 -7.98 2.22
N ASP A 33 4.16 -8.63 1.37
CA ASP A 33 3.84 -8.79 -0.05
C ASP A 33 2.54 -9.57 -0.26
N LEU A 34 2.08 -10.34 0.74
CA LEU A 34 0.88 -11.18 0.66
C LEU A 34 -0.36 -10.49 1.25
N THR A 35 -0.34 -9.19 1.49
CA THR A 35 -1.51 -8.45 2.01
C THR A 35 -2.65 -8.33 1.00
N GLY A 36 -2.38 -8.47 -0.29
CA GLY A 36 -3.40 -8.59 -1.32
C GLY A 36 -3.92 -7.29 -1.92
N LEU A 37 -3.80 -6.17 -1.24
CA LEU A 37 -4.28 -4.88 -1.75
C LEU A 37 -3.36 -4.37 -2.87
N GLY A 38 -3.90 -4.18 -4.08
CA GLY A 38 -3.14 -3.63 -5.19
C GLY A 38 -1.87 -4.42 -5.50
N ALA A 39 -1.97 -5.76 -5.56
CA ALA A 39 -0.87 -6.70 -5.72
C ALA A 39 0.03 -6.86 -4.47
N GLY A 40 -0.43 -6.37 -3.32
CA GLY A 40 0.25 -6.57 -2.04
C GLY A 40 1.30 -5.53 -1.70
N GLY A 41 1.76 -5.56 -0.46
CA GLY A 41 2.79 -4.65 0.05
C GLY A 41 2.50 -4.22 1.48
N ASN A 42 3.51 -3.65 2.13
CA ASN A 42 3.43 -3.28 3.55
C ASN A 42 2.57 -2.02 3.81
N LYS A 43 2.36 -1.18 2.81
CA LYS A 43 1.63 0.09 2.99
C LYS A 43 0.14 -0.10 3.26
N GLY A 44 -0.42 -1.27 2.93
CA GLY A 44 -1.81 -1.59 3.21
C GLY A 44 -2.18 -1.49 4.67
N ARG A 45 -1.26 -1.85 5.57
CA ARG A 45 -1.52 -1.78 7.01
C ARG A 45 -1.79 -0.35 7.48
N LYS A 46 -0.98 0.62 7.03
CA LYS A 46 -1.23 2.03 7.39
C LYS A 46 -2.46 2.58 6.67
N LEU A 47 -2.73 2.13 5.44
CA LEU A 47 -3.89 2.58 4.68
C LEU A 47 -5.20 2.16 5.34
N GLU A 48 -5.25 1.03 6.04
CA GLU A 48 -6.44 0.64 6.80
C GLU A 48 -6.83 1.71 7.81
N PHE A 49 -5.86 2.35 8.47
CA PHE A 49 -6.10 3.42 9.42
C PHE A 49 -6.35 4.76 8.73
N LEU A 50 -5.56 5.10 7.70
CA LEU A 50 -5.74 6.35 6.96
C LEU A 50 -7.10 6.40 6.26
N CYS A 51 -7.52 5.31 5.66
CA CYS A 51 -8.83 5.22 5.02
C CYS A 51 -9.95 5.15 6.05
N GLY A 52 -9.71 4.55 7.23
CA GLY A 52 -10.66 4.61 8.34
C GLY A 52 -10.90 6.05 8.78
N GLU A 53 -9.85 6.85 8.90
CA GLU A 53 -9.97 8.27 9.21
C GLU A 53 -10.73 9.03 8.11
N ALA A 54 -10.44 8.73 6.85
CA ALA A 54 -11.14 9.33 5.73
C ALA A 54 -12.64 9.02 5.76
N GLN A 55 -13.04 7.80 6.09
CA GLN A 55 -14.43 7.44 6.24
C GLN A 55 -15.10 8.16 7.40
N ASP A 56 -14.43 8.26 8.55
CA ASP A 56 -14.94 9.00 9.70
C ASP A 56 -15.17 10.49 9.38
N ALA A 57 -14.29 11.05 8.56
CA ALA A 57 -14.40 12.43 8.07
C ALA A 57 -15.39 12.60 6.91
N ARG A 58 -15.99 11.52 6.43
CA ARG A 58 -16.90 11.49 5.27
C ARG A 58 -16.23 12.07 4.02
N ALA A 59 -14.96 11.74 3.82
CA ALA A 59 -14.22 12.16 2.65
C ALA A 59 -14.79 11.47 1.40
N ASP A 60 -14.77 12.19 0.28
CA ASP A 60 -15.21 11.66 -1.01
C ASP A 60 -14.03 11.39 -1.95
N CYS A 61 -12.83 11.84 -1.59
CA CYS A 61 -11.62 11.55 -2.36
C CYS A 61 -10.41 11.38 -1.45
N LEU A 62 -9.38 10.73 -2.01
CA LEU A 62 -8.06 10.60 -1.41
C LEU A 62 -7.05 11.34 -2.28
N VAL A 63 -6.19 12.13 -1.66
CA VAL A 63 -5.11 12.82 -2.37
C VAL A 63 -3.79 12.44 -1.71
N THR A 64 -2.84 11.99 -2.49
CA THR A 64 -1.50 11.67 -1.99
C THR A 64 -0.42 12.05 -2.99
N VAL A 65 0.81 12.08 -2.52
CA VAL A 65 1.98 12.42 -3.33
C VAL A 65 3.03 11.33 -3.20
N GLY A 66 3.85 11.20 -4.22
CA GLY A 66 4.96 10.26 -4.22
C GLY A 66 5.69 10.21 -5.55
N ALA A 67 6.77 9.45 -5.60
CA ALA A 67 7.47 9.19 -6.85
C ALA A 67 6.62 8.30 -7.77
N ALA A 68 6.92 8.31 -9.06
CA ALA A 68 6.16 7.56 -10.06
C ALA A 68 6.07 6.06 -9.76
N GLN A 69 7.09 5.48 -9.14
CA GLN A 69 7.15 4.05 -8.78
C GLN A 69 6.82 3.78 -7.30
N SER A 70 6.15 4.72 -6.63
CA SER A 70 5.82 4.58 -5.22
C SER A 70 4.85 3.42 -4.95
N ASN A 71 5.21 2.52 -4.03
CA ASN A 71 4.29 1.49 -3.53
C ASN A 71 3.09 2.12 -2.81
N HIS A 72 3.33 3.22 -2.07
CA HIS A 72 2.27 3.93 -1.39
C HIS A 72 1.22 4.49 -2.37
N CYS A 73 1.66 5.11 -3.48
CA CYS A 73 0.74 5.63 -4.48
C CYS A 73 -0.07 4.51 -5.13
N ARG A 74 0.57 3.40 -5.51
CA ARG A 74 -0.12 2.24 -6.07
C ARG A 74 -1.17 1.71 -5.10
N MET A 75 -0.81 1.52 -3.84
CA MET A 75 -1.71 0.94 -2.84
C MET A 75 -2.81 1.91 -2.43
N THR A 76 -2.53 3.22 -2.41
CA THR A 76 -3.55 4.26 -2.19
C THR A 76 -4.59 4.23 -3.31
N ALA A 77 -4.16 4.12 -4.57
CA ALA A 77 -5.07 3.99 -5.70
C ALA A 77 -5.94 2.74 -5.58
N ALA A 78 -5.37 1.61 -5.18
CA ALA A 78 -6.11 0.37 -4.96
C ALA A 78 -7.12 0.50 -3.82
N ALA A 79 -6.75 1.15 -2.72
CA ALA A 79 -7.65 1.39 -1.59
C ALA A 79 -8.82 2.28 -2.01
N GLY A 80 -8.56 3.36 -2.75
CA GLY A 80 -9.60 4.23 -3.28
C GLY A 80 -10.57 3.48 -4.18
N ALA A 81 -10.06 2.65 -5.09
CA ALA A 81 -10.89 1.84 -5.96
C ALA A 81 -11.76 0.87 -5.19
N LYS A 82 -11.21 0.21 -4.17
CA LYS A 82 -11.95 -0.74 -3.32
C LYS A 82 -13.07 -0.05 -2.53
N LEU A 83 -12.84 1.17 -2.08
CA LEU A 83 -13.79 1.93 -1.26
C LEU A 83 -14.75 2.79 -2.08
N GLY A 84 -14.57 2.86 -3.40
CA GLY A 84 -15.38 3.73 -4.24
C GLY A 84 -15.05 5.22 -4.09
N LEU A 85 -13.83 5.54 -3.66
CA LEU A 85 -13.37 6.91 -3.51
C LEU A 85 -12.54 7.33 -4.71
N GLU A 86 -12.73 8.56 -5.15
CA GLU A 86 -11.86 9.16 -6.15
C GLU A 86 -10.47 9.34 -5.57
N THR A 87 -9.44 9.00 -6.33
CA THR A 87 -8.05 9.07 -5.85
C THR A 87 -7.22 9.93 -6.81
N HIS A 88 -6.52 10.90 -6.24
CA HIS A 88 -5.63 11.79 -6.98
C HIS A 88 -4.20 11.56 -6.54
N LEU A 89 -3.35 11.14 -7.48
CA LEU A 89 -1.94 10.90 -7.24
C LEU A 89 -1.12 12.04 -7.85
N VAL A 90 -0.39 12.77 -7.00
CA VAL A 90 0.55 13.79 -7.46
C VAL A 90 1.93 13.12 -7.51
N LEU A 91 2.39 12.80 -8.71
CA LEU A 91 3.63 12.06 -8.91
C LEU A 91 4.78 13.03 -9.22
N SER A 92 5.94 12.78 -8.61
CA SER A 92 7.17 13.52 -8.88
C SER A 92 7.99 12.80 -9.96
N GLY A 93 8.76 13.58 -10.72
CA GLY A 93 9.59 13.07 -11.80
C GLY A 93 8.98 13.28 -13.18
N ASP A 94 9.71 12.86 -14.20
CA ASP A 94 9.28 13.01 -15.58
C ASP A 94 8.23 11.93 -15.95
N GLU A 95 7.32 12.30 -16.86
CA GLU A 95 6.36 11.33 -17.38
C GLU A 95 7.09 10.33 -18.27
N PRO A 96 6.98 9.02 -18.00
CA PRO A 96 7.65 8.00 -18.80
C PRO A 96 6.91 7.76 -20.12
N GLU A 97 7.65 7.37 -21.16
CA GLU A 97 7.07 6.95 -22.43
C GLU A 97 6.33 5.62 -22.31
N ILE A 98 6.83 4.73 -21.44
CA ILE A 98 6.24 3.41 -21.19
C ILE A 98 5.93 3.29 -19.70
N LEU A 99 4.68 2.92 -19.39
CA LEU A 99 4.28 2.66 -18.01
C LEU A 99 4.70 1.26 -17.60
N GLU A 100 5.37 1.13 -16.47
CA GLU A 100 5.80 -0.15 -15.92
C GLU A 100 5.75 -0.13 -14.39
N GLY A 101 5.73 -1.33 -13.80
CA GLY A 101 5.77 -1.50 -12.36
C GLY A 101 4.62 -0.81 -11.64
N ASN A 102 4.94 -0.15 -10.54
CA ASN A 102 3.94 0.50 -9.69
C ASN A 102 3.15 1.59 -10.42
N GLN A 103 3.78 2.31 -11.33
CA GLN A 103 3.09 3.36 -12.08
C GLN A 103 2.01 2.78 -12.99
N LEU A 104 2.28 1.65 -13.63
CA LEU A 104 1.29 0.94 -14.44
C LEU A 104 0.12 0.50 -13.56
N LEU A 105 0.39 -0.03 -12.37
CA LEU A 105 -0.64 -0.51 -11.45
C LEU A 105 -1.47 0.61 -10.82
N SER A 106 -0.95 1.85 -10.80
CA SER A 106 -1.66 3.02 -10.25
C SER A 106 -2.66 3.66 -11.20
N GLN A 107 -2.70 3.22 -12.43
CA GLN A 107 -3.60 3.77 -13.46
C GLN A 107 -5.07 3.47 -13.22
#